data_4f1e2e56dc1f6290463817c96c1a7e55
#
_entry.id   4f1e2e56dc1f6290463817c96c1a7e55
#
_cell.length_a   1.000
_cell.length_b   1.000
_cell.length_c   1.000
_cell.angle_alpha   90.00
_cell.angle_beta   90.00
_cell.angle_gamma   90.00
#
_symmetry.space_group_name_H-M   'P 1'
#
loop_
_entity.id
_entity.type
_entity.pdbx_description
1 polymer ?
#
loop_
_entity_poly.entity_id
_entity_poly.type
_entity_poly.pdbx_seq_one_letter_code
_entity_poly.pdbx_strand_id
1 'polypeptide(L)' 'MTRYVCHYEKQGCIILNATDDEEAAWLGLAHARLEGTTLKDVQLIDE' A
#
# COMPACT_ATOMS: atom_id res chain seq x y z
N MET A 1 -12.91 6.62 -5.40
CA MET A 1 -11.60 5.98 -5.30
C MET A 1 -11.71 4.66 -4.55
N THR A 2 -10.82 3.77 -4.84
CA THR A 2 -10.81 2.42 -4.29
C THR A 2 -9.86 2.35 -3.10
N ARG A 3 -10.23 1.62 -2.06
CA ARG A 3 -9.38 1.45 -0.88
C ARG A 3 -8.56 0.18 -0.99
N TYR A 4 -7.30 0.31 -0.64
CA TYR A 4 -6.35 -0.79 -0.63
C TYR A 4 -5.64 -0.87 0.71
N VAL A 5 -5.24 -2.07 1.10
CA VAL A 5 -4.40 -2.26 2.27
C VAL A 5 -3.01 -2.69 1.80
N CYS A 6 -1.99 -1.99 2.30
CA CYS A 6 -0.61 -2.30 1.99
C CYS A 6 0.03 -2.95 3.21
N HIS A 7 0.55 -4.15 3.05
CA HIS A 7 1.20 -4.89 4.13
C HIS A 7 2.71 -4.69 4.05
N TYR A 8 3.30 -4.29 5.15
CA TYR A 8 4.72 -4.01 5.23
C TYR A 8 5.41 -4.99 6.16
N GLU A 9 6.69 -5.20 5.93
CA GLU A 9 7.47 -6.15 6.72
C GLU A 9 7.65 -5.71 8.16
N LYS A 10 7.89 -4.43 8.39
CA LYS A 10 8.18 -3.91 9.73
C LYS A 10 7.07 -3.15 10.40
N GLN A 11 6.17 -2.58 9.66
CA GLN A 11 5.17 -1.66 10.20
C GLN A 11 3.75 -2.19 10.23
N GLY A 12 3.54 -3.43 9.84
CA GLY A 12 2.19 -3.98 9.74
C GLY A 12 1.54 -3.52 8.44
N CYS A 13 0.40 -2.86 8.53
CA CYS A 13 -0.30 -2.45 7.32
C CYS A 13 -0.88 -1.05 7.43
N ILE A 14 -1.11 -0.43 6.27
CA ILE A 14 -1.79 0.86 6.19
C ILE A 14 -2.86 0.77 5.10
N ILE A 15 -3.85 1.64 5.20
CA ILE A 15 -4.92 1.72 4.21
C ILE A 15 -4.73 3.00 3.41
N LEU A 16 -4.84 2.90 2.09
CA LEU A 16 -4.74 4.07 1.23
C LEU A 16 -5.79 4.02 0.14
N ASN A 17 -6.01 5.16 -0.50
CA ASN A 17 -6.93 5.27 -1.62
C ASN A 17 -6.14 5.40 -2.91
N ALA A 18 -6.57 4.68 -3.93
CA ALA A 18 -5.93 4.73 -5.24
C ALA A 18 -6.96 4.49 -6.33
N THR A 19 -6.63 4.81 -7.55
CA THR A 19 -7.54 4.63 -8.68
C THR A 19 -7.48 3.20 -9.22
N ASP A 20 -6.34 2.52 -9.04
CA ASP A 20 -6.17 1.15 -9.51
C ASP A 20 -5.02 0.49 -8.75
N ASP A 21 -4.81 -0.80 -9.04
CA ASP A 21 -3.79 -1.60 -8.39
C ASP A 21 -2.39 -1.03 -8.58
N GLU A 22 -2.11 -0.53 -9.78
CA GLU A 22 -0.80 0.00 -10.09
C GLU A 22 -0.49 1.24 -9.27
N GLU A 23 -1.44 2.15 -9.18
CA GLU A 23 -1.26 3.34 -8.35
C GLU A 23 -1.11 2.98 -6.89
N ALA A 24 -1.90 2.02 -6.41
CA ALA A 24 -1.79 1.56 -5.03
C ALA A 24 -0.40 1.01 -4.74
N ALA A 25 0.17 0.25 -5.67
CA ALA A 25 1.51 -0.30 -5.50
C ALA A 25 2.56 0.81 -5.46
N TRP A 26 2.44 1.81 -6.32
CA TRP A 26 3.36 2.94 -6.34
C TRP A 26 3.32 3.71 -5.03
N LEU A 27 2.12 4.01 -4.55
CA LEU A 27 1.94 4.73 -3.29
C LEU A 27 2.47 3.92 -2.10
N GLY A 28 2.21 2.62 -2.11
CA GLY A 28 2.71 1.73 -1.07
C GLY A 28 4.23 1.66 -1.05
N LEU A 29 4.85 1.60 -2.22
CA LEU A 29 6.31 1.58 -2.33
C LEU A 29 6.92 2.90 -1.87
N ALA A 30 6.31 4.02 -2.23
CA ALA A 30 6.81 5.32 -1.80
C ALA A 30 6.78 5.42 -0.28
N HIS A 31 5.70 4.96 0.34
CA HIS A 31 5.59 4.96 1.79
C HIS A 31 6.66 4.06 2.42
N ALA A 32 6.89 2.89 1.85
CA ALA A 32 7.89 1.97 2.36
C ALA A 32 9.28 2.60 2.36
N ARG A 33 9.60 3.34 1.32
CA ARG A 33 10.90 4.01 1.22
C ARG A 33 11.06 5.11 2.26
N LEU A 34 9.98 5.85 2.51
CA LEU A 34 10.01 6.90 3.53
C LEU A 34 10.19 6.33 4.93
N GLU A 35 9.58 5.20 5.21
CA GLU A 35 9.60 4.57 6.53
C GLU A 35 10.74 3.57 6.73
N GLY A 36 11.50 3.30 5.69
CA GLY A 36 12.62 2.37 5.79
C GLY A 36 12.18 0.91 5.94
N THR A 37 11.06 0.56 5.35
CA THR A 37 10.54 -0.81 5.39
C THR A 37 10.35 -1.35 3.97
N THR A 38 9.89 -2.57 3.86
CA THR A 38 9.64 -3.21 2.57
C THR A 38 8.15 -3.52 2.42
N LEU A 39 7.60 -3.18 1.26
CA LEU A 39 6.23 -3.51 0.93
C LEU A 39 6.15 -5.00 0.61
N LYS A 40 5.27 -5.72 1.30
CA LYS A 40 5.10 -7.16 1.08
C LYS A 40 3.93 -7.49 0.18
N ASP A 41 2.82 -6.78 0.34
CA ASP A 41 1.62 -7.10 -0.42
C ASP A 41 0.67 -5.91 -0.47
N VAL A 42 -0.15 -5.85 -1.49
CA VAL A 42 -1.18 -4.84 -1.66
C VAL A 42 -2.46 -5.57 -2.00
N GLN A 43 -3.51 -5.34 -1.20
CA GLN A 43 -4.78 -6.02 -1.39
C GLN A 43 -5.92 -5.03 -1.52
N LEU A 44 -6.85 -5.34 -2.41
CA LEU A 44 -8.07 -4.56 -2.58
C LEU A 44 -8.99 -4.79 -1.38
N ILE A 45 -9.45 -3.72 -0.76
CA ILE A 45 -10.39 -3.81 0.36
C ILE A 45 -11.82 -3.71 -0.18
N ASP A 46 -12.10 -2.62 -0.89
CA ASP A 46 -13.40 -2.44 -1.52
C ASP A 46 -13.28 -1.45 -2.67
N GLU A 47 -14.34 -1.39 -3.42
CA GLU A 47 -14.38 -0.50 -4.59
C GLU A 47 -15.12 0.79 -4.31
#